data_312afb4c1190afd67f4ec4a01af5fb0a
#
_entry.id   312afb4c1190afd67f4ec4a01af5fb0a
#
_cell.length_a   1.000
_cell.length_b   1.000
_cell.length_c   1.000
_cell.angle_alpha   90.00
_cell.angle_beta   90.00
_cell.angle_gamma   90.00
#
_symmetry.space_group_name_H-M   'P 1'
#
loop_
_entity.id
_entity.type
_entity.pdbx_description
1 polymer ?
#
loop_
_entity_poly.entity_id
_entity_poly.type
_entity_poly.pdbx_seq_one_letter_code
_entity_poly.pdbx_strand_id
1 'polypeptide(L)'
;MNIPNALSSLRILLTIFFILAILKQRFEAALWLFTIQALSDLFDGFFARLLRRKTDIGAYLDPIADKVMLISSYIILCLYGLVPKWVLAIIVGRDLIVATGFFVLSFMLPLRPSPSLLGKTGTIMQMVTVIYLLFSETRPYLHTFFYVTCLITIASGIEYSLRGLNVILKREASVKSL
;
A
#
# COMPACT_ATOMS: atom_id res chain seq x y z
N MET A 1 -18.26 14.02 -13.05
CA MET A 1 -17.38 13.32 -12.08
C MET A 1 -17.19 11.90 -12.58
N ASN A 2 -15.97 11.51 -12.90
CA ASN A 2 -15.72 10.15 -13.40
C ASN A 2 -15.75 9.16 -12.22
N ILE A 3 -16.39 8.02 -12.40
CA ILE A 3 -16.57 6.98 -11.37
C ILE A 3 -15.28 6.66 -10.59
N PRO A 4 -14.09 6.49 -11.23
CA PRO A 4 -12.84 6.24 -10.51
C PRO A 4 -12.47 7.35 -9.52
N ASN A 5 -12.55 8.63 -9.94
CA ASN A 5 -12.21 9.75 -9.05
C ASN A 5 -13.16 9.84 -7.84
N ALA A 6 -14.44 9.49 -8.01
CA ALA A 6 -15.40 9.46 -6.92
C ALA A 6 -15.05 8.37 -5.89
N LEU A 7 -14.60 7.18 -6.34
CA LEU A 7 -14.21 6.07 -5.47
C LEU A 7 -12.92 6.38 -4.68
N SER A 8 -11.91 6.98 -5.32
CA SER A 8 -10.68 7.39 -4.61
C SER A 8 -10.97 8.48 -3.58
N SER A 9 -11.86 9.45 -3.89
CA SER A 9 -12.28 10.49 -2.94
C SER A 9 -13.08 9.89 -1.78
N LEU A 10 -13.97 8.93 -2.06
CA LEU A 10 -14.71 8.20 -1.04
C LEU A 10 -13.76 7.42 -0.10
N ARG A 11 -12.72 6.80 -0.64
CA ARG A 11 -11.71 6.07 0.16
C ARG A 11 -10.98 7.00 1.12
N ILE A 12 -10.58 8.19 0.68
CA ILE A 12 -9.97 9.20 1.56
C ILE A 12 -10.94 9.61 2.67
N LEU A 13 -12.20 9.85 2.33
CA LEU A 13 -13.24 10.19 3.32
C LEU A 13 -13.45 9.06 4.33
N LEU A 14 -13.57 7.81 3.87
CA LEU A 14 -13.69 6.65 4.74
C LEU A 14 -12.46 6.45 5.63
N THR A 15 -11.27 6.81 5.15
CA THR A 15 -10.03 6.78 5.96
C THR A 15 -10.13 7.75 7.14
N ILE A 16 -10.70 8.94 6.94
CA ILE A 16 -10.93 9.89 8.04
C ILE A 16 -11.91 9.29 9.06
N PHE A 17 -13.00 8.68 8.60
CA PHE A 17 -13.95 8.03 9.52
C PHE A 17 -13.35 6.83 10.24
N PHE A 18 -12.47 6.06 9.59
CA PHE A 18 -11.69 5.00 10.21
C PHE A 18 -10.83 5.53 11.36
N ILE A 19 -10.07 6.59 11.10
CA ILE A 19 -9.24 7.24 12.13
C ILE A 19 -10.10 7.71 13.31
N LEU A 20 -11.22 8.37 13.03
CA LEU A 20 -12.16 8.83 14.06
C LEU A 20 -12.77 7.67 14.86
N ALA A 21 -13.04 6.52 14.22
CA ALA A 21 -13.53 5.33 14.89
C ALA A 21 -12.50 4.78 15.86
N ILE A 22 -11.21 4.71 15.46
CA ILE A 22 -10.12 4.30 16.35
C ILE A 22 -9.95 5.28 17.51
N LEU A 23 -9.94 6.60 17.24
CA LEU A 23 -9.85 7.63 18.27
C LEU A 23 -10.98 7.53 19.33
N LYS A 24 -12.17 7.10 18.90
CA LYS A 24 -13.33 6.85 19.79
C LYS A 24 -13.36 5.43 20.35
N GLN A 25 -12.32 4.63 20.15
CA GLN A 25 -12.21 3.22 20.58
C GLN A 25 -13.35 2.32 20.05
N ARG A 26 -13.96 2.69 18.93
CA ARG A 26 -15.00 1.89 18.25
C ARG A 26 -14.35 0.96 17.25
N PHE A 27 -13.67 -0.09 17.76
CA PHE A 27 -12.90 -1.01 16.93
C PHE A 27 -13.75 -1.80 15.93
N GLU A 28 -14.97 -2.15 16.29
CA GLU A 28 -15.91 -2.81 15.38
C GLU A 28 -16.29 -1.92 14.18
N ALA A 29 -16.60 -0.65 14.43
CA ALA A 29 -16.85 0.31 13.34
C ALA A 29 -15.61 0.52 12.47
N ALA A 30 -14.42 0.58 13.07
CA ALA A 30 -13.16 0.70 12.35
C ALA A 30 -12.92 -0.56 11.46
N LEU A 31 -13.22 -1.75 11.97
CA LEU A 31 -13.12 -3.00 11.20
C LEU A 31 -13.97 -2.96 9.94
N TRP A 32 -15.24 -2.59 10.06
CA TRP A 32 -16.14 -2.51 8.91
C TRP A 32 -15.71 -1.44 7.91
N LEU A 33 -15.34 -0.25 8.39
CA LEU A 33 -14.85 0.83 7.53
C LEU A 33 -13.60 0.41 6.75
N PHE A 34 -12.63 -0.22 7.41
CA PHE A 34 -11.42 -0.69 6.76
C PHE A 34 -11.69 -1.83 5.79
N THR A 35 -12.53 -2.79 6.16
CA THR A 35 -12.88 -3.94 5.31
C THR A 35 -13.58 -3.48 4.03
N ILE A 36 -14.54 -2.55 4.14
CA ILE A 36 -15.22 -1.96 2.98
C ILE A 36 -14.23 -1.27 2.04
N GLN A 37 -13.28 -0.50 2.59
CA GLN A 37 -12.24 0.16 1.80
C GLN A 37 -11.33 -0.84 1.09
N ALA A 38 -10.86 -1.88 1.80
CA ALA A 38 -9.99 -2.92 1.25
C ALA A 38 -10.70 -3.71 0.13
N LEU A 39 -11.96 -4.05 0.32
CA LEU A 39 -12.77 -4.72 -0.71
C LEU A 39 -13.01 -3.80 -1.92
N SER A 40 -13.34 -2.53 -1.69
CA SER A 40 -13.52 -1.55 -2.78
C SER A 40 -12.28 -1.45 -3.64
N ASP A 41 -11.08 -1.40 -3.04
CA ASP A 41 -9.81 -1.36 -3.77
C ASP A 41 -9.60 -2.61 -4.65
N LEU A 42 -9.88 -3.80 -4.11
CA LEU A 42 -9.79 -5.04 -4.88
C LEU A 42 -10.76 -5.06 -6.07
N PHE A 43 -11.99 -4.58 -5.87
CA PHE A 43 -13.01 -4.52 -6.92
C PHE A 43 -12.67 -3.45 -7.97
N ASP A 44 -12.16 -2.28 -7.56
CA ASP A 44 -11.77 -1.21 -8.48
C ASP A 44 -10.67 -1.67 -9.42
N GLY A 45 -9.66 -2.36 -8.90
CA GLY A 45 -8.60 -2.97 -9.70
C GLY A 45 -9.10 -4.04 -10.68
N PHE A 46 -10.18 -4.74 -10.34
CA PHE A 46 -10.83 -5.73 -11.20
C PHE A 46 -11.66 -5.05 -12.30
N PHE A 47 -12.56 -4.12 -11.92
CA PHE A 47 -13.43 -3.40 -12.86
C PHE A 47 -12.67 -2.47 -13.80
N ALA A 48 -11.61 -1.80 -13.35
CA ALA A 48 -10.78 -0.94 -14.18
C ALA A 48 -10.09 -1.72 -15.32
N ARG A 49 -9.72 -2.99 -15.06
CA ARG A 49 -9.20 -3.89 -16.10
C ARG A 49 -10.26 -4.32 -17.10
N LEU A 50 -11.49 -4.52 -16.66
CA LEU A 50 -12.62 -4.96 -17.51
C LEU A 50 -13.12 -3.83 -18.40
N LEU A 51 -13.21 -2.59 -17.89
CA LEU A 51 -13.86 -1.46 -18.55
C LEU A 51 -12.94 -0.61 -19.42
N ARG A 52 -11.62 -0.84 -19.42
CA ARG A 52 -10.58 -0.08 -20.18
C ARG A 52 -10.70 1.47 -20.11
N ARG A 53 -11.37 2.00 -19.10
CA ARG A 53 -11.62 3.44 -18.92
C ARG A 53 -10.86 3.95 -17.70
N LYS A 54 -9.55 4.21 -17.86
CA LYS A 54 -8.79 4.99 -16.89
C LYS A 54 -8.64 6.41 -17.41
N THR A 55 -8.99 7.38 -16.57
CA THR A 55 -8.61 8.78 -16.81
C THR A 55 -7.19 8.98 -16.28
N ASP A 56 -6.41 9.86 -16.93
CA ASP A 56 -5.02 10.09 -16.52
C ASP A 56 -4.91 10.53 -15.05
N ILE A 57 -5.83 11.37 -14.58
CA ILE A 57 -5.87 11.83 -13.18
C ILE A 57 -6.21 10.67 -12.22
N GLY A 58 -7.19 9.82 -12.55
CA GLY A 58 -7.58 8.66 -11.73
C GLY A 58 -6.44 7.65 -11.60
N ALA A 59 -5.66 7.46 -12.67
CA ALA A 59 -4.52 6.53 -12.66
C ALA A 59 -3.43 6.89 -11.63
N TYR A 60 -3.31 8.18 -11.27
CA TYR A 60 -2.39 8.64 -10.22
C TYR A 60 -3.06 8.73 -8.84
N LEU A 61 -4.35 9.07 -8.79
CA LEU A 61 -5.07 9.27 -7.53
C LEU A 61 -5.32 7.95 -6.79
N ASP A 62 -5.62 6.87 -7.52
CA ASP A 62 -5.88 5.54 -6.95
C ASP A 62 -4.70 5.03 -6.10
N PRO A 63 -3.44 4.91 -6.63
CA PRO A 63 -2.32 4.43 -5.84
C PRO A 63 -2.00 5.32 -4.63
N ILE A 64 -2.26 6.64 -4.72
CA ILE A 64 -2.05 7.57 -3.62
C ILE A 64 -3.09 7.34 -2.52
N ALA A 65 -4.37 7.21 -2.89
CA ALA A 65 -5.45 6.97 -1.93
C ALA A 65 -5.23 5.67 -1.16
N ASP A 66 -4.80 4.59 -1.84
CA ASP A 66 -4.49 3.29 -1.23
C ASP A 66 -3.35 3.39 -0.22
N LYS A 67 -2.29 4.11 -0.59
CA LYS A 67 -1.15 4.32 0.30
C LYS A 67 -1.50 5.19 1.50
N VAL A 68 -2.28 6.26 1.31
CA VAL A 68 -2.78 7.10 2.40
C VAL A 68 -3.62 6.26 3.36
N MET A 69 -4.53 5.42 2.86
CA MET A 69 -5.35 4.53 3.68
C MET A 69 -4.49 3.57 4.54
N LEU A 70 -3.57 2.84 3.93
CA LEU A 70 -2.73 1.87 4.64
C LEU A 70 -1.79 2.53 5.65
N ILE A 71 -1.05 3.54 5.22
CA ILE A 71 -0.05 4.21 6.07
C ILE A 71 -0.73 4.88 7.27
N SER A 72 -1.83 5.61 7.05
CA SER A 72 -2.57 6.26 8.14
C SER A 72 -3.18 5.25 9.10
N SER A 73 -3.65 4.09 8.60
CA SER A 73 -4.15 3.01 9.43
C SER A 73 -3.06 2.43 10.33
N TYR A 74 -1.89 2.14 9.80
CA TYR A 74 -0.77 1.65 10.60
C TYR A 74 -0.25 2.69 11.60
N ILE A 75 -0.23 3.99 11.22
CA ILE A 75 0.16 5.08 12.12
C ILE A 75 -0.79 5.16 13.30
N ILE A 76 -2.11 5.24 13.07
CA ILE A 76 -3.08 5.40 14.15
C ILE A 76 -3.10 4.17 15.06
N LEU A 77 -3.01 2.95 14.50
CA LEU A 77 -2.95 1.72 15.28
C LEU A 77 -1.65 1.61 16.09
N CYS A 78 -0.54 2.13 15.57
CA CYS A 78 0.73 2.21 16.31
C CYS A 78 0.65 3.22 17.46
N LEU A 79 0.03 4.37 17.26
CA LEU A 79 -0.19 5.37 18.32
C LEU A 79 -1.06 4.83 19.45
N TYR A 80 -1.99 3.94 19.15
CA TYR A 80 -2.81 3.24 20.15
C TYR A 80 -2.12 1.99 20.75
N GLY A 81 -0.86 1.74 20.41
CA GLY A 81 -0.10 0.61 20.95
C GLY A 81 -0.52 -0.76 20.42
N LEU A 82 -1.39 -0.81 19.40
CA LEU A 82 -1.90 -2.04 18.79
C LEU A 82 -0.92 -2.62 17.76
N VAL A 83 -0.10 -1.78 17.14
CA VAL A 83 0.95 -2.15 16.19
C VAL A 83 2.31 -1.73 16.76
N PRO A 84 3.30 -2.64 16.82
CA PRO A 84 4.65 -2.30 17.26
C PRO A 84 5.31 -1.26 16.32
N LYS A 85 6.11 -0.35 16.88
CA LYS A 85 6.82 0.70 16.11
C LYS A 85 7.72 0.13 15.02
N TRP A 86 8.35 -1.03 15.25
CA TRP A 86 9.21 -1.67 14.24
C TRP A 86 8.43 -2.15 13.01
N VAL A 87 7.18 -2.63 13.18
CA VAL A 87 6.30 -3.01 12.06
C VAL A 87 5.98 -1.79 11.21
N LEU A 88 5.56 -0.68 11.85
CA LEU A 88 5.31 0.59 11.16
C LEU A 88 6.55 1.07 10.40
N ALA A 89 7.73 1.05 11.03
CA ALA A 89 8.98 1.49 10.43
C ALA A 89 9.34 0.67 9.17
N ILE A 90 9.15 -0.64 9.19
CA ILE A 90 9.40 -1.51 8.03
C ILE A 90 8.44 -1.18 6.88
N ILE A 91 7.14 -1.04 7.17
CA ILE A 91 6.13 -0.78 6.13
C ILE A 91 6.36 0.59 5.50
N VAL A 92 6.48 1.63 6.30
CA VAL A 92 6.69 3.01 5.81
C VAL A 92 8.06 3.13 5.13
N GLY A 93 9.10 2.56 5.72
CA GLY A 93 10.46 2.58 5.16
C GLY A 93 10.51 1.94 3.77
N ARG A 94 9.88 0.78 3.60
CA ARG A 94 9.78 0.12 2.27
C ARG A 94 9.04 1.00 1.27
N ASP A 95 7.92 1.59 1.66
CA ASP A 95 7.14 2.43 0.75
C ASP A 95 7.90 3.69 0.34
N LEU A 96 8.64 4.30 1.25
CA LEU A 96 9.53 5.44 0.96
C LEU A 96 10.67 5.03 0.01
N ILE A 97 11.33 3.89 0.26
CA ILE A 97 12.42 3.41 -0.61
C ILE A 97 11.90 3.17 -2.04
N VAL A 98 10.74 2.52 -2.18
CA VAL A 98 10.15 2.25 -3.50
C VAL A 98 9.71 3.54 -4.19
N ALA A 99 9.07 4.46 -3.46
CA ALA A 99 8.60 5.73 -4.01
C ALA A 99 9.77 6.63 -4.44
N THR A 100 10.78 6.78 -3.61
CA THR A 100 11.97 7.60 -3.92
C THR A 100 12.78 6.98 -5.05
N GLY A 101 12.98 5.66 -5.04
CA GLY A 101 13.66 4.94 -6.13
C GLY A 101 12.93 5.12 -7.46
N PHE A 102 11.61 4.97 -7.48
CA PHE A 102 10.80 5.21 -8.68
C PHE A 102 10.89 6.67 -9.15
N PHE A 103 10.80 7.63 -8.22
CA PHE A 103 10.90 9.05 -8.52
C PHE A 103 12.23 9.40 -9.17
N VAL A 104 13.34 8.99 -8.57
CA VAL A 104 14.70 9.23 -9.11
C VAL A 104 14.86 8.60 -10.50
N LEU A 105 14.43 7.36 -10.67
CA LEU A 105 14.55 6.67 -11.96
C LEU A 105 13.64 7.27 -13.05
N SER A 106 12.48 7.82 -12.70
CA SER A 106 11.57 8.47 -13.65
C SER A 106 12.13 9.75 -14.28
N PHE A 107 13.03 10.45 -13.58
CA PHE A 107 13.78 11.58 -14.17
C PHE A 107 14.85 11.14 -15.14
N MET A 108 15.38 9.95 -14.98
CA MET A 108 16.49 9.46 -15.81
C MET A 108 16.01 8.66 -17.03
N LEU A 109 14.82 8.08 -16.96
CA LEU A 109 14.29 7.14 -17.97
C LEU A 109 12.76 7.24 -18.05
N PRO A 110 12.14 7.11 -19.25
CA PRO A 110 10.70 7.01 -19.39
C PRO A 110 10.22 5.64 -18.89
N LEU A 111 10.23 5.43 -17.57
CA LEU A 111 9.84 4.17 -16.96
C LEU A 111 8.33 4.05 -16.84
N ARG A 112 7.79 2.89 -17.23
CA ARG A 112 6.42 2.50 -16.87
C ARG A 112 6.49 1.63 -15.61
N PRO A 113 5.82 2.03 -14.51
CA PRO A 113 5.82 1.24 -13.28
C PRO A 113 5.17 -0.12 -13.55
N SER A 114 5.94 -1.19 -13.40
CA SER A 114 5.41 -2.56 -13.45
C SER A 114 5.28 -3.08 -12.02
N PRO A 115 4.06 -3.28 -11.50
CA PRO A 115 3.90 -3.81 -10.16
C PRO A 115 4.44 -5.24 -10.06
N SER A 116 5.25 -5.52 -9.02
CA SER A 116 5.73 -6.88 -8.75
C SER A 116 4.66 -7.73 -8.06
N LEU A 117 4.74 -9.05 -8.21
CA LEU A 117 3.87 -9.97 -7.49
C LEU A 117 4.09 -9.85 -5.98
N LEU A 118 5.35 -9.79 -5.53
CA LEU A 118 5.67 -9.60 -4.11
C LEU A 118 5.15 -8.26 -3.57
N GLY A 119 5.16 -7.20 -4.39
CA GLY A 119 4.56 -5.91 -4.00
C GLY A 119 3.06 -6.01 -3.76
N LYS A 120 2.35 -6.73 -4.63
CA LYS A 120 0.90 -6.94 -4.50
C LYS A 120 0.56 -7.82 -3.30
N THR A 121 1.24 -8.96 -3.13
CA THR A 121 1.02 -9.86 -1.98
C THR A 121 1.36 -9.17 -0.67
N GLY A 122 2.39 -8.32 -0.64
CA GLY A 122 2.75 -7.52 0.54
C GLY A 122 1.62 -6.56 0.94
N THR A 123 1.05 -5.83 -0.01
CA THR A 123 -0.08 -4.92 0.27
C THR A 123 -1.32 -5.69 0.76
N ILE A 124 -1.66 -6.81 0.14
CA ILE A 124 -2.77 -7.66 0.58
C ILE A 124 -2.52 -8.16 2.00
N MET A 125 -1.30 -8.63 2.30
CA MET A 125 -0.97 -9.13 3.63
C MET A 125 -1.01 -8.02 4.70
N GLN A 126 -0.62 -6.79 4.35
CA GLN A 126 -0.79 -5.63 5.22
C GLN A 126 -2.28 -5.37 5.52
N MET A 127 -3.16 -5.42 4.53
CA MET A 127 -4.62 -5.27 4.72
C MET A 127 -5.18 -6.38 5.61
N VAL A 128 -4.83 -7.63 5.35
CA VAL A 128 -5.26 -8.79 6.14
C VAL A 128 -4.81 -8.66 7.59
N THR A 129 -3.59 -8.18 7.83
CA THR A 129 -3.07 -7.97 9.19
C THR A 129 -3.88 -6.93 9.96
N VAL A 130 -4.27 -5.82 9.33
CA VAL A 130 -5.13 -4.80 9.97
C VAL A 130 -6.51 -5.38 10.28
N ILE A 131 -7.12 -6.10 9.34
CA ILE A 131 -8.42 -6.74 9.53
C ILE A 131 -8.36 -7.75 10.69
N TYR A 132 -7.34 -8.63 10.72
CA TYR A 132 -7.16 -9.60 11.78
C TYR A 132 -6.98 -8.93 13.15
N LEU A 133 -6.18 -7.86 13.21
CA LEU A 133 -5.92 -7.09 14.43
C LEU A 133 -7.22 -6.48 15.00
N LEU A 134 -8.12 -6.00 14.14
CA LEU A 134 -9.37 -5.37 14.56
C LEU A 134 -10.48 -6.40 14.84
N PHE A 135 -10.47 -7.56 14.16
CA PHE A 135 -11.50 -8.59 14.26
C PHE A 135 -11.36 -9.43 15.53
N SER A 136 -10.14 -9.81 15.91
CA SER A 136 -9.91 -10.76 16.99
C SER A 136 -9.59 -10.06 18.31
N GLU A 137 -10.41 -10.25 19.34
CA GLU A 137 -10.13 -9.72 20.69
C GLU A 137 -8.95 -10.43 21.35
N THR A 138 -8.82 -11.74 21.19
CA THR A 138 -7.77 -12.55 21.83
C THR A 138 -6.44 -12.52 21.10
N ARG A 139 -6.45 -12.25 19.79
CA ARG A 139 -5.30 -12.07 18.89
C ARG A 139 -4.16 -13.11 19.05
N PRO A 140 -4.45 -14.42 19.10
CA PRO A 140 -3.46 -15.43 19.46
C PRO A 140 -2.26 -15.50 18.49
N TYR A 141 -2.47 -15.15 17.21
CA TYR A 141 -1.46 -15.22 16.14
C TYR A 141 -0.99 -13.87 15.65
N LEU A 142 -1.26 -12.77 16.37
CA LEU A 142 -0.97 -11.40 15.89
C LEU A 142 0.52 -11.19 15.59
N HIS A 143 1.40 -11.70 16.45
CA HIS A 143 2.84 -11.62 16.21
C HIS A 143 3.26 -12.35 14.93
N THR A 144 2.66 -13.52 14.65
CA THR A 144 2.91 -14.26 13.40
C THR A 144 2.48 -13.44 12.19
N PHE A 145 1.31 -12.79 12.23
CA PHE A 145 0.88 -11.89 11.17
C PHE A 145 1.85 -10.72 10.97
N PHE A 146 2.35 -10.11 12.04
CA PHE A 146 3.35 -9.04 11.94
C PHE A 146 4.65 -9.53 11.29
N TYR A 147 5.19 -10.69 11.72
CA TYR A 147 6.41 -11.23 11.14
C TYR A 147 6.24 -11.58 9.66
N VAL A 148 5.17 -12.28 9.29
CA VAL A 148 4.91 -12.66 7.89
C VAL A 148 4.73 -11.41 7.01
N THR A 149 3.96 -10.43 7.48
CA THR A 149 3.76 -9.15 6.76
C THR A 149 5.08 -8.42 6.55
N CYS A 150 5.90 -8.30 7.59
CA CYS A 150 7.19 -7.63 7.49
C CYS A 150 8.15 -8.39 6.58
N LEU A 151 8.18 -9.72 6.63
CA LEU A 151 9.03 -10.55 5.77
C LEU A 151 8.69 -10.34 4.29
N ILE A 152 7.41 -10.41 3.93
CA ILE A 152 6.95 -10.16 2.55
C ILE A 152 7.23 -8.70 2.14
N THR A 153 7.03 -7.75 3.04
CA THR A 153 7.28 -6.33 2.80
C THR A 153 8.76 -6.07 2.52
N ILE A 154 9.67 -6.63 3.32
CA ILE A 154 11.13 -6.53 3.12
C ILE A 154 11.54 -7.19 1.80
N ALA A 155 11.08 -8.42 1.54
CA ALA A 155 11.36 -9.13 0.29
C ALA A 155 10.92 -8.32 -0.94
N SER A 156 9.74 -7.71 -0.88
CA SER A 156 9.24 -6.79 -1.92
C SER A 156 10.14 -5.56 -2.08
N GLY A 157 10.61 -4.96 -0.97
CA GLY A 157 11.52 -3.81 -1.03
C GLY A 157 12.86 -4.16 -1.70
N ILE A 158 13.43 -5.31 -1.35
CA ILE A 158 14.66 -5.81 -1.97
C ILE A 158 14.45 -6.06 -3.47
N GLU A 159 13.35 -6.72 -3.86
CA GLU A 159 13.03 -6.97 -5.26
C GLU A 159 12.97 -5.66 -6.07
N TYR A 160 12.29 -4.62 -5.57
CA TYR A 160 12.21 -3.33 -6.26
C TYR A 160 13.56 -2.63 -6.34
N SER A 161 14.37 -2.69 -5.28
CA SER A 161 15.72 -2.11 -5.26
C SER A 161 16.63 -2.78 -6.29
N LEU A 162 16.61 -4.11 -6.38
CA LEU A 162 17.38 -4.88 -7.36
C LEU A 162 16.92 -4.60 -8.80
N ARG A 163 15.60 -4.49 -9.04
CA ARG A 163 15.07 -4.12 -10.35
C ARG A 163 15.53 -2.72 -10.77
N GLY A 164 15.49 -1.75 -9.85
CA GLY A 164 16.00 -0.39 -10.08
C GLY A 164 17.48 -0.37 -10.43
N LEU A 165 18.30 -1.09 -9.66
CA LEU A 165 19.74 -1.21 -9.91
C LEU A 165 20.06 -1.81 -11.28
N ASN A 166 19.35 -2.90 -11.66
CA ASN A 166 19.52 -3.54 -12.95
C ASN A 166 19.20 -2.60 -14.13
N VAL A 167 18.24 -1.69 -13.97
CA VAL A 167 17.92 -0.68 -15.00
C VAL A 167 19.06 0.31 -15.16
N ILE A 168 19.67 0.76 -14.07
CA ILE A 168 20.83 1.68 -14.09
C ILE A 168 22.04 1.01 -14.78
N LEU A 169 22.39 -0.21 -14.37
CA LEU A 169 23.54 -0.94 -14.91
C LEU A 169 23.41 -1.23 -16.42
N LYS A 170 22.20 -1.60 -16.88
CA LYS A 170 21.96 -1.79 -18.32
C LYS A 170 22.15 -0.52 -19.13
N ARG A 171 21.79 0.64 -18.57
CA ARG A 171 22.01 1.93 -19.23
C ARG A 171 23.49 2.27 -19.34
N GLU A 172 24.26 2.10 -18.26
CA GLU A 172 25.71 2.34 -18.28
C GLU A 172 26.42 1.45 -19.31
N ALA A 173 26.04 0.19 -19.39
CA ALA A 173 26.59 -0.73 -20.38
C ALA A 173 26.26 -0.29 -21.82
N SER A 174 25.05 0.21 -22.07
CA SER A 174 24.66 0.72 -23.40
C SER A 174 25.38 2.00 -23.80
N VAL A 175 25.69 2.88 -22.84
CA VAL A 175 26.44 4.14 -23.10
C VAL A 175 27.91 3.85 -23.36
N LYS A 176 28.50 2.81 -22.74
CA LYS A 176 29.91 2.41 -22.97
C LYS A 176 30.13 1.65 -24.27
N SER A 177 29.09 1.18 -24.94
CA SER A 177 29.15 0.45 -26.20
C SER A 177 28.96 1.36 -27.43
N LEU A 178 28.74 2.65 -27.26
CA LEU A 178 28.70 3.71 -28.28
C LEU A 178 30.01 4.50 -28.31
#